data_9f66ccf8093084aca6858b296fc2d254
#
_entry.id   9f66ccf8093084aca6858b296fc2d254
#
_cell.length_a   1.000
_cell.length_b   1.000
_cell.length_c   1.000
_cell.angle_alpha   90.00
_cell.angle_beta   90.00
_cell.angle_gamma   90.00
#
_symmetry.space_group_name_H-M   'P 1'
#
loop_
_entity.id
_entity.type
_entity.pdbx_description
1 polymer ?
#
loop_
_entity_poly.entity_id
_entity_poly.type
_entity_poly.pdbx_seq_one_letter_code
_entity_poly.pdbx_strand_id
1 'polypeptide(L)'
;MKKLLFSWILALISFMVYAQNETVRTYQVNSAVPSPPTDSVKLKIEGTNAYYQKAVKVDTGIGVSLIYVRALQFMAAKNFQQNYGYEEEGKLIFTTTQDLNTNFVTNGYDMDNVDVFTVQFAITIDMKKQVYRYTIHNVVFFRPTETGNRRLTLYDMYQKETNGDSRGVKKDAKKIVDAFEKYITTLTGELYESIQHKAAIYNSKF
;
A
#
# COMPACT_ATOMS: atom_id res chain seq x y z
N MET A 1 7.56 -54.10 38.40
CA MET A 1 7.25 -53.35 37.17
C MET A 1 6.64 -51.96 37.40
N LYS A 2 5.99 -51.62 38.50
CA LYS A 2 5.41 -50.27 38.76
C LYS A 2 6.45 -49.17 39.07
N LYS A 3 7.65 -49.48 39.52
CA LYS A 3 8.69 -48.47 39.86
C LYS A 3 9.45 -47.94 38.64
N LEU A 4 9.48 -48.66 37.53
CA LEU A 4 10.15 -48.20 36.30
C LEU A 4 9.32 -47.19 35.50
N LEU A 5 7.97 -47.27 35.56
CA LEU A 5 7.09 -46.32 34.88
C LEU A 5 7.12 -44.91 35.50
N PHE A 6 7.33 -44.82 36.81
CA PHE A 6 7.38 -43.51 37.49
C PHE A 6 8.67 -42.74 37.17
N SER A 7 9.79 -43.43 36.91
CA SER A 7 11.06 -42.79 36.55
C SER A 7 11.04 -42.15 35.18
N TRP A 8 10.28 -42.72 34.21
CA TRP A 8 10.15 -42.16 32.88
C TRP A 8 9.22 -40.91 32.79
N ILE A 9 8.21 -40.88 33.65
CA ILE A 9 7.30 -39.72 33.74
C ILE A 9 8.00 -38.53 34.35
N LEU A 10 8.88 -38.73 35.36
CA LEU A 10 9.68 -37.62 35.93
C LEU A 10 10.72 -37.08 34.95
N ALA A 11 11.32 -37.94 34.11
CA ALA A 11 12.28 -37.49 33.09
C ALA A 11 11.58 -36.70 31.97
N LEU A 12 10.37 -37.06 31.58
CA LEU A 12 9.59 -36.31 30.58
C LEU A 12 9.12 -34.94 31.10
N ILE A 13 8.77 -34.81 32.36
CA ILE A 13 8.38 -33.54 32.97
C ILE A 13 9.63 -32.61 33.10
N SER A 14 10.78 -33.15 33.41
CA SER A 14 12.03 -32.36 33.46
C SER A 14 12.45 -31.85 32.09
N PHE A 15 12.18 -32.58 31.02
CA PHE A 15 12.45 -32.13 29.64
C PHE A 15 11.48 -31.02 29.16
N MET A 16 10.21 -31.06 29.58
CA MET A 16 9.24 -30.01 29.27
C MET A 16 9.52 -28.69 30.00
N VAL A 17 10.08 -28.73 31.22
CA VAL A 17 10.45 -27.51 31.97
C VAL A 17 11.72 -26.87 31.41
N TYR A 18 12.61 -27.65 30.82
CA TYR A 18 13.84 -27.10 30.20
C TYR A 18 13.58 -26.40 28.86
N ALA A 19 12.55 -26.81 28.15
CA ALA A 19 12.15 -26.19 26.85
C ALA A 19 11.44 -24.84 27.01
N GLN A 20 11.02 -24.44 28.22
CA GLN A 20 10.32 -23.18 28.48
C GLN A 20 11.22 -22.03 28.95
N ASN A 21 12.52 -22.29 29.17
CA ASN A 21 13.49 -21.25 29.59
C ASN A 21 14.38 -20.76 28.45
N GLU A 22 13.92 -20.80 27.20
CA GLU A 22 14.52 -19.92 26.19
C GLU A 22 14.14 -18.48 26.55
N THR A 23 15.02 -17.83 27.25
CA THR A 23 15.06 -16.40 27.49
C THR A 23 14.84 -15.71 26.12
N VAL A 24 13.65 -15.17 25.91
CA VAL A 24 13.40 -14.20 24.85
C VAL A 24 14.38 -13.06 25.08
N ARG A 25 15.53 -13.10 24.42
CA ARG A 25 16.43 -11.96 24.35
C ARG A 25 15.69 -10.89 23.57
N THR A 26 15.04 -9.99 24.28
CA THR A 26 14.56 -8.74 23.74
C THR A 26 15.80 -7.98 23.27
N TYR A 27 16.09 -8.10 21.99
CA TYR A 27 17.03 -7.18 21.36
C TYR A 27 16.32 -5.82 21.32
N GLN A 28 16.70 -4.96 22.26
CA GLN A 28 16.44 -3.53 22.10
C GLN A 28 17.33 -3.08 20.94
N VAL A 29 16.77 -3.14 19.73
CA VAL A 29 17.35 -2.48 18.57
C VAL A 29 17.05 -0.99 18.75
N ASN A 30 18.01 -0.27 19.35
CA ASN A 30 18.04 1.19 19.31
C ASN A 30 18.47 1.66 17.90
N SER A 31 17.75 1.21 16.88
CA SER A 31 17.79 1.83 15.56
C SER A 31 16.66 2.83 15.58
N ALA A 32 16.97 4.10 15.41
CA ALA A 32 15.95 5.10 15.08
C ALA A 32 15.20 4.58 13.87
N VAL A 33 13.97 4.11 14.08
CA VAL A 33 13.09 3.63 13.02
C VAL A 33 12.95 4.81 12.04
N PRO A 34 13.35 4.68 10.78
CA PRO A 34 13.17 5.75 9.82
C PRO A 34 11.69 6.11 9.82
N SER A 35 11.36 7.35 10.14
CA SER A 35 9.98 7.82 10.07
C SER A 35 9.41 7.55 8.67
N PRO A 36 8.14 7.14 8.55
CA PRO A 36 7.52 6.98 7.24
C PRO A 36 7.76 8.24 6.43
N PRO A 37 8.05 8.13 5.12
CA PRO A 37 8.33 9.29 4.29
C PRO A 37 7.10 10.21 4.29
N THR A 38 7.15 11.27 5.08
CA THR A 38 6.09 12.27 5.27
C THR A 38 5.89 13.17 4.05
N ASP A 39 6.83 13.11 3.10
CA ASP A 39 6.72 13.89 1.87
C ASP A 39 5.59 13.35 1.00
N SER A 40 4.66 14.22 0.63
CA SER A 40 3.59 13.93 -0.33
C SER A 40 4.18 13.37 -1.64
N VAL A 41 3.50 12.39 -2.18
CA VAL A 41 3.86 11.83 -3.49
C VAL A 41 3.59 12.91 -4.54
N LYS A 42 4.61 13.28 -5.32
CA LYS A 42 4.47 14.36 -6.31
C LYS A 42 4.04 13.82 -7.66
N LEU A 43 3.03 14.48 -8.25
CA LEU A 43 2.61 14.26 -9.63
C LEU A 43 3.75 14.61 -10.57
N LYS A 44 4.03 13.73 -11.52
CA LYS A 44 4.96 13.95 -12.64
C LYS A 44 4.18 13.89 -13.94
N ILE A 45 4.55 14.76 -14.87
CA ILE A 45 3.93 14.84 -16.20
C ILE A 45 5.01 14.78 -17.25
N GLU A 46 4.89 13.84 -18.17
CA GLU A 46 5.78 13.66 -19.31
C GLU A 46 4.92 13.50 -20.58
N GLY A 47 4.83 14.58 -21.36
CA GLY A 47 3.90 14.67 -22.47
C GLY A 47 2.44 14.55 -22.01
N THR A 48 1.72 13.52 -22.42
CA THR A 48 0.36 13.22 -21.98
C THR A 48 0.29 12.18 -20.86
N ASN A 49 1.44 11.69 -20.40
CA ASN A 49 1.52 10.73 -19.31
C ASN A 49 1.63 11.46 -17.98
N ALA A 50 0.69 11.17 -17.08
CA ALA A 50 0.71 11.65 -15.71
C ALA A 50 0.87 10.45 -14.77
N TYR A 51 1.79 10.54 -13.81
CA TYR A 51 2.08 9.44 -12.88
C TYR A 51 2.67 9.98 -11.57
N TYR A 52 2.62 9.15 -10.53
CA TYR A 52 3.29 9.41 -9.25
C TYR A 52 4.45 8.46 -9.08
N GLN A 53 5.59 8.93 -8.62
CA GLN A 53 6.77 8.10 -8.42
C GLN A 53 7.56 8.56 -7.20
N LYS A 54 8.03 7.59 -6.38
CA LYS A 54 8.93 7.85 -5.27
C LYS A 54 9.87 6.65 -5.04
N ALA A 55 11.12 6.95 -4.71
CA ALA A 55 12.08 5.97 -4.21
C ALA A 55 12.11 6.04 -2.69
N VAL A 56 12.07 4.88 -2.04
CA VAL A 56 11.97 4.73 -0.58
C VAL A 56 13.13 3.87 -0.10
N LYS A 57 13.90 4.38 0.85
CA LYS A 57 14.95 3.60 1.53
C LYS A 57 14.33 2.72 2.60
N VAL A 58 14.88 1.53 2.75
CA VAL A 58 14.54 0.59 3.82
C VAL A 58 15.77 0.26 4.64
N ASP A 59 15.56 -0.34 5.81
CA ASP A 59 16.64 -0.70 6.72
C ASP A 59 17.69 -1.60 6.08
N THR A 60 18.94 -1.48 6.54
CA THR A 60 20.10 -2.16 5.97
C THR A 60 20.02 -3.69 6.03
N GLY A 61 19.20 -4.24 6.92
CA GLY A 61 18.95 -5.68 7.06
C GLY A 61 17.91 -6.24 6.06
N ILE A 62 17.23 -5.38 5.29
CA ILE A 62 16.15 -5.80 4.39
C ILE A 62 16.71 -5.99 2.97
N GLY A 63 16.79 -7.25 2.53
CA GLY A 63 17.21 -7.61 1.18
C GLY A 63 16.07 -7.51 0.15
N VAL A 64 16.41 -7.62 -1.15
CA VAL A 64 15.45 -7.56 -2.26
C VAL A 64 14.35 -8.60 -2.12
N SER A 65 14.69 -9.86 -1.85
CA SER A 65 13.72 -10.96 -1.68
C SER A 65 12.73 -10.67 -0.55
N LEU A 66 13.18 -10.06 0.55
CA LEU A 66 12.30 -9.73 1.66
C LEU A 66 11.35 -8.57 1.31
N ILE A 67 11.85 -7.54 0.59
CA ILE A 67 11.00 -6.47 0.04
C ILE A 67 9.96 -7.07 -0.89
N TYR A 68 10.37 -7.95 -1.80
CA TYR A 68 9.50 -8.62 -2.78
C TYR A 68 8.35 -9.37 -2.10
N VAL A 69 8.68 -10.28 -1.17
CA VAL A 69 7.67 -11.09 -0.48
C VAL A 69 6.71 -10.22 0.33
N ARG A 70 7.21 -9.24 1.06
CA ARG A 70 6.37 -8.35 1.88
C ARG A 70 5.47 -7.45 1.04
N ALA A 71 6.00 -6.90 -0.06
CA ALA A 71 5.20 -6.11 -1.00
C ALA A 71 4.11 -6.96 -1.66
N LEU A 72 4.44 -8.18 -2.10
CA LEU A 72 3.48 -9.12 -2.67
C LEU A 72 2.35 -9.44 -1.69
N GLN A 73 2.68 -9.78 -0.43
CA GLN A 73 1.71 -10.10 0.61
C GLN A 73 0.81 -8.89 0.93
N PHE A 74 1.40 -7.70 1.05
CA PHE A 74 0.66 -6.47 1.31
C PHE A 74 -0.35 -6.17 0.19
N MET A 75 0.10 -6.22 -1.07
CA MET A 75 -0.77 -5.94 -2.22
C MET A 75 -1.89 -6.97 -2.35
N ALA A 76 -1.61 -8.25 -2.11
CA ALA A 76 -2.62 -9.30 -2.09
C ALA A 76 -3.66 -9.07 -0.97
N ALA A 77 -3.23 -8.68 0.24
CA ALA A 77 -4.12 -8.35 1.35
C ALA A 77 -5.02 -7.12 1.07
N LYS A 78 -4.58 -6.23 0.19
CA LYS A 78 -5.35 -5.07 -0.29
C LYS A 78 -6.18 -5.36 -1.55
N ASN A 79 -6.30 -6.63 -1.97
CA ASN A 79 -7.04 -7.08 -3.15
C ASN A 79 -6.52 -6.49 -4.48
N PHE A 80 -5.23 -6.24 -4.59
CA PHE A 80 -4.61 -5.89 -5.84
C PHE A 80 -4.40 -7.13 -6.71
N GLN A 81 -4.72 -7.03 -7.98
CA GLN A 81 -4.45 -8.07 -8.96
C GLN A 81 -2.99 -7.98 -9.41
N GLN A 82 -2.24 -9.05 -9.21
CA GLN A 82 -0.88 -9.16 -9.73
C GLN A 82 -0.90 -9.44 -11.23
N ASN A 83 -0.26 -8.56 -12.00
CA ASN A 83 -0.13 -8.71 -13.46
C ASN A 83 1.26 -9.21 -13.86
N TYR A 84 2.28 -8.90 -13.05
CA TYR A 84 3.65 -9.31 -13.27
C TYR A 84 4.39 -9.42 -11.96
N GLY A 85 5.25 -10.41 -11.83
CA GLY A 85 6.13 -10.55 -10.67
C GLY A 85 7.31 -11.44 -11.00
N TYR A 86 8.52 -10.88 -10.89
CA TYR A 86 9.76 -11.61 -11.11
C TYR A 86 10.78 -11.17 -10.07
N GLU A 87 11.10 -12.09 -9.16
CA GLU A 87 11.93 -11.80 -7.99
C GLU A 87 13.37 -11.45 -8.38
N GLU A 88 13.94 -12.16 -9.36
CA GLU A 88 15.31 -11.94 -9.83
C GLU A 88 15.50 -10.55 -10.45
N GLU A 89 14.46 -10.01 -11.08
CA GLU A 89 14.45 -8.64 -11.59
C GLU A 89 14.11 -7.61 -10.51
N GLY A 90 13.66 -8.06 -9.32
CA GLY A 90 13.18 -7.19 -8.27
C GLY A 90 12.01 -6.33 -8.71
N LYS A 91 11.03 -6.91 -9.44
CA LYS A 91 9.93 -6.17 -10.04
C LYS A 91 8.57 -6.82 -9.79
N LEU A 92 7.62 -5.99 -9.38
CA LEU A 92 6.20 -6.35 -9.24
C LEU A 92 5.34 -5.32 -9.96
N ILE A 93 4.28 -5.76 -10.63
CA ILE A 93 3.26 -4.91 -11.23
C ILE A 93 1.88 -5.40 -10.81
N PHE A 94 1.09 -4.50 -10.28
CA PHE A 94 -0.28 -4.75 -9.85
C PHE A 94 -1.24 -3.77 -10.50
N THR A 95 -2.50 -4.18 -10.62
CA THR A 95 -3.61 -3.32 -10.98
C THR A 95 -4.70 -3.41 -9.93
N THR A 96 -5.48 -2.37 -9.79
CA THR A 96 -6.64 -2.35 -8.91
C THR A 96 -7.71 -1.40 -9.44
N THR A 97 -8.92 -1.61 -8.96
CA THR A 97 -10.05 -0.70 -9.11
C THR A 97 -10.57 -0.40 -7.72
N GLN A 98 -10.68 0.88 -7.38
CA GLN A 98 -11.07 1.36 -6.05
C GLN A 98 -12.14 2.43 -6.18
N ASP A 99 -13.05 2.46 -5.22
CA ASP A 99 -14.02 3.52 -5.11
C ASP A 99 -13.49 4.64 -4.20
N LEU A 100 -13.47 5.86 -4.74
CA LEU A 100 -13.06 7.06 -4.02
C LEU A 100 -14.30 7.84 -3.61
N ASN A 101 -14.50 7.98 -2.31
CA ASN A 101 -15.54 8.86 -1.77
C ASN A 101 -15.04 10.30 -1.78
N THR A 102 -15.65 11.12 -2.62
CA THR A 102 -15.45 12.56 -2.61
C THR A 102 -16.69 13.21 -2.04
N ASN A 103 -16.63 13.67 -0.78
CA ASN A 103 -17.72 14.42 -0.17
C ASN A 103 -17.81 15.79 -0.85
N PHE A 104 -18.71 15.93 -1.82
CA PHE A 104 -19.06 17.22 -2.37
C PHE A 104 -20.11 17.88 -1.47
N VAL A 105 -19.67 18.74 -0.57
CA VAL A 105 -20.57 19.69 0.09
C VAL A 105 -20.90 20.76 -0.94
N THR A 106 -22.01 20.61 -1.66
CA THR A 106 -22.57 21.72 -2.42
C THR A 106 -23.16 22.73 -1.47
N ASN A 107 -22.64 23.95 -1.47
CA ASN A 107 -23.16 25.05 -0.66
C ASN A 107 -24.66 25.22 -0.93
N GLY A 108 -25.51 24.90 0.05
CA GLY A 108 -26.85 25.40 0.17
C GLY A 108 -28.02 24.45 -0.07
N TYR A 109 -27.81 23.22 -0.52
CA TYR A 109 -28.84 22.19 -0.50
C TYR A 109 -28.23 20.91 0.06
N ASP A 110 -28.80 20.43 1.16
CA ASP A 110 -28.53 19.11 1.77
C ASP A 110 -28.93 18.00 0.77
N MET A 111 -28.14 17.83 -0.26
CA MET A 111 -28.09 16.58 -0.98
C MET A 111 -26.76 15.95 -0.65
N ASP A 112 -26.82 14.85 0.10
CA ASP A 112 -25.73 13.88 0.29
C ASP A 112 -25.35 13.25 -1.06
N ASN A 113 -24.99 14.06 -2.03
CA ASN A 113 -24.38 13.61 -3.28
C ASN A 113 -22.92 13.28 -2.96
N VAL A 114 -22.73 12.14 -2.31
CA VAL A 114 -21.43 11.48 -2.27
C VAL A 114 -21.17 11.03 -3.72
N ASP A 115 -20.49 11.89 -4.49
CA ASP A 115 -19.99 11.47 -5.80
C ASP A 115 -18.90 10.41 -5.55
N VAL A 116 -19.26 9.15 -5.71
CA VAL A 116 -18.32 8.04 -5.70
C VAL A 116 -17.69 7.96 -7.07
N PHE A 117 -16.38 8.18 -7.14
CA PHE A 117 -15.60 7.94 -8.34
C PHE A 117 -14.90 6.59 -8.22
N THR A 118 -15.07 5.77 -9.22
CA THR A 118 -14.24 4.56 -9.34
C THR A 118 -12.93 4.96 -10.02
N VAL A 119 -11.80 4.60 -9.42
CA VAL A 119 -10.48 4.80 -10.00
C VAL A 119 -9.83 3.45 -10.29
N GLN A 120 -9.30 3.31 -11.50
CA GLN A 120 -8.46 2.19 -11.90
C GLN A 120 -7.02 2.70 -12.09
N PHE A 121 -6.05 1.97 -11.57
CA PHE A 121 -4.65 2.32 -11.75
C PHE A 121 -3.73 1.09 -11.66
N ALA A 122 -2.50 1.27 -12.12
CA ALA A 122 -1.45 0.31 -11.94
C ALA A 122 -0.38 0.85 -10.97
N ILE A 123 0.22 -0.05 -10.20
CA ILE A 123 1.41 0.24 -9.40
C ILE A 123 2.54 -0.71 -9.79
N THR A 124 3.67 -0.13 -10.18
CA THR A 124 4.93 -0.87 -10.39
C THR A 124 5.82 -0.64 -9.18
N ILE A 125 6.40 -1.71 -8.65
CA ILE A 125 7.38 -1.68 -7.56
C ILE A 125 8.69 -2.27 -8.10
N ASP A 126 9.69 -1.43 -8.28
CA ASP A 126 11.06 -1.81 -8.65
C ASP A 126 11.92 -1.85 -7.40
N MET A 127 12.63 -2.95 -7.16
CA MET A 127 13.38 -3.19 -5.94
C MET A 127 14.85 -3.31 -6.22
N LYS A 128 15.67 -2.70 -5.37
CA LYS A 128 17.12 -2.84 -5.32
C LYS A 128 17.53 -3.05 -3.86
N LYS A 129 18.81 -3.33 -3.63
CA LYS A 129 19.31 -3.49 -2.27
C LYS A 129 19.00 -2.23 -1.45
N GLN A 130 18.25 -2.38 -0.35
CA GLN A 130 17.91 -1.32 0.61
C GLN A 130 17.08 -0.15 0.05
N VAL A 131 16.47 -0.33 -1.12
CA VAL A 131 15.60 0.69 -1.70
C VAL A 131 14.55 0.03 -2.58
N TYR A 132 13.33 0.53 -2.54
CA TYR A 132 12.35 0.26 -3.58
C TYR A 132 11.83 1.56 -4.16
N ARG A 133 11.40 1.50 -5.41
CA ARG A 133 10.75 2.60 -6.10
C ARG A 133 9.37 2.15 -6.51
N TYR A 134 8.34 2.87 -6.11
CA TYR A 134 7.02 2.66 -6.66
C TYR A 134 6.70 3.72 -7.71
N THR A 135 5.94 3.29 -8.72
CA THR A 135 5.38 4.16 -9.76
C THR A 135 3.91 3.83 -9.92
N ILE A 136 3.04 4.80 -9.67
CA ILE A 136 1.59 4.69 -9.85
C ILE A 136 1.25 5.34 -11.18
N HIS A 137 0.74 4.57 -12.11
CA HIS A 137 0.51 4.98 -13.49
C HIS A 137 -0.77 4.39 -14.07
N ASN A 138 -1.12 4.77 -15.31
CA ASN A 138 -2.36 4.33 -15.97
C ASN A 138 -3.61 4.65 -15.14
N VAL A 139 -3.60 5.80 -14.47
CA VAL A 139 -4.71 6.22 -13.60
C VAL A 139 -5.87 6.71 -14.45
N VAL A 140 -7.02 6.08 -14.26
CA VAL A 140 -8.27 6.39 -14.97
C VAL A 140 -9.40 6.50 -13.96
N PHE A 141 -10.08 7.62 -13.98
CA PHE A 141 -11.28 7.89 -13.19
C PHE A 141 -12.52 7.60 -14.02
N PHE A 142 -13.46 6.89 -13.45
CA PHE A 142 -14.77 6.59 -14.04
C PHE A 142 -15.83 7.33 -13.25
N ARG A 143 -16.58 8.17 -13.93
CA ARG A 143 -17.75 8.86 -13.37
C ARG A 143 -19.01 8.29 -14.00
N PRO A 144 -19.97 7.78 -13.21
CA PRO A 144 -21.27 7.43 -13.71
C PRO A 144 -21.96 8.66 -14.34
N THR A 145 -22.55 8.52 -15.49
CA THR A 145 -23.38 9.53 -16.14
C THR A 145 -24.66 8.87 -16.63
N GLU A 146 -25.69 9.64 -16.94
CA GLU A 146 -26.98 9.12 -17.47
C GLU A 146 -26.80 8.30 -18.77
N THR A 147 -25.77 8.62 -19.55
CA THR A 147 -25.48 7.96 -20.83
C THR A 147 -24.35 6.90 -20.73
N GLY A 148 -23.90 6.57 -19.55
CA GLY A 148 -22.81 5.60 -19.31
C GLY A 148 -21.69 6.17 -18.43
N ASN A 149 -20.53 5.52 -18.43
CA ASN A 149 -19.40 5.95 -17.63
C ASN A 149 -18.47 6.88 -18.42
N ARG A 150 -18.28 8.11 -17.93
CA ARG A 150 -17.25 9.00 -18.46
C ARG A 150 -15.89 8.57 -17.93
N ARG A 151 -14.94 8.39 -18.84
CA ARG A 151 -13.56 8.01 -18.55
C ARG A 151 -12.66 9.25 -18.64
N LEU A 152 -11.85 9.50 -17.59
CA LEU A 152 -10.92 10.61 -17.52
C LEU A 152 -9.57 10.10 -17.01
N THR A 153 -8.50 10.41 -17.73
CA THR A 153 -7.15 10.08 -17.27
C THR A 153 -6.68 11.06 -16.18
N LEU A 154 -5.61 10.72 -15.47
CA LEU A 154 -4.99 11.65 -14.52
C LEU A 154 -4.50 12.92 -15.21
N TYR A 155 -4.00 12.81 -16.45
CA TYR A 155 -3.63 13.95 -17.26
C TYR A 155 -4.82 14.84 -17.60
N ASP A 156 -5.97 14.26 -17.99
CA ASP A 156 -7.21 15.03 -18.24
C ASP A 156 -7.67 15.77 -16.98
N MET A 157 -7.54 15.13 -15.82
CA MET A 157 -7.90 15.76 -14.53
C MET A 157 -6.98 16.92 -14.21
N TYR A 158 -5.66 16.76 -14.41
CA TYR A 158 -4.70 17.84 -14.25
C TYR A 158 -4.97 19.01 -15.20
N GLN A 159 -5.27 18.72 -16.48
CA GLN A 159 -5.63 19.78 -17.45
C GLN A 159 -6.91 20.52 -17.03
N LYS A 160 -7.89 19.81 -16.48
CA LYS A 160 -9.11 20.47 -15.96
C LYS A 160 -8.86 21.30 -14.72
N GLU A 161 -7.97 20.88 -13.84
CA GLU A 161 -7.59 21.65 -12.65
C GLU A 161 -6.86 22.94 -13.04
N THR A 162 -5.94 22.88 -14.01
CA THR A 162 -5.07 23.99 -14.38
C THR A 162 -5.74 24.91 -15.41
N ASN A 163 -6.34 24.35 -16.45
CA ASN A 163 -6.82 25.04 -17.65
C ASN A 163 -8.34 24.96 -17.87
N GLY A 164 -9.10 24.43 -16.90
CA GLY A 164 -10.55 24.28 -17.03
C GLY A 164 -11.27 25.61 -17.29
N ASP A 165 -12.33 25.60 -18.09
CA ASP A 165 -13.07 26.77 -18.57
C ASP A 165 -13.79 27.54 -17.47
N SER A 166 -14.10 26.89 -16.34
CA SER A 166 -14.79 27.52 -15.23
C SER A 166 -14.15 27.20 -13.88
N ARG A 167 -14.38 28.10 -12.90
CA ARG A 167 -13.93 27.91 -11.51
C ARG A 167 -14.49 26.61 -10.88
N GLY A 168 -15.72 26.23 -11.23
CA GLY A 168 -16.36 24.99 -10.76
C GLY A 168 -15.60 23.76 -11.26
N VAL A 169 -15.33 23.68 -12.58
CA VAL A 169 -14.59 22.55 -13.19
C VAL A 169 -13.22 22.38 -12.55
N LYS A 170 -12.48 23.49 -12.33
CA LYS A 170 -11.17 23.45 -11.67
C LYS A 170 -11.28 22.90 -10.25
N LYS A 171 -12.26 23.38 -9.47
CA LYS A 171 -12.46 22.98 -8.08
C LYS A 171 -12.83 21.48 -7.97
N ASP A 172 -13.68 20.99 -8.87
CA ASP A 172 -14.11 19.58 -8.86
C ASP A 172 -12.96 18.65 -9.26
N ALA A 173 -12.22 19.01 -10.32
CA ALA A 173 -11.04 18.25 -10.72
C ALA A 173 -10.02 18.16 -9.60
N LYS A 174 -9.74 19.30 -8.93
CA LYS A 174 -8.84 19.35 -7.78
C LYS A 174 -9.29 18.42 -6.64
N LYS A 175 -10.57 18.43 -6.26
CA LYS A 175 -11.08 17.57 -5.19
C LYS A 175 -10.87 16.09 -5.48
N ILE A 176 -11.08 15.65 -6.73
CA ILE A 176 -10.89 14.26 -7.14
C ILE A 176 -9.40 13.89 -7.06
N VAL A 177 -8.53 14.76 -7.57
CA VAL A 177 -7.08 14.55 -7.50
C VAL A 177 -6.61 14.50 -6.05
N ASP A 178 -7.03 15.45 -5.20
CA ASP A 178 -6.70 15.48 -3.78
C ASP A 178 -7.15 14.20 -3.04
N ALA A 179 -8.35 13.68 -3.34
CA ALA A 179 -8.87 12.44 -2.77
C ALA A 179 -8.01 11.23 -3.19
N PHE A 180 -7.62 11.18 -4.46
CA PHE A 180 -6.73 10.14 -4.96
C PHE A 180 -5.33 10.24 -4.35
N GLU A 181 -4.75 11.44 -4.26
CA GLU A 181 -3.45 11.66 -3.61
C GLU A 181 -3.45 11.25 -2.14
N LYS A 182 -4.52 11.54 -1.41
CA LYS A 182 -4.72 11.07 -0.03
C LYS A 182 -4.74 9.55 0.02
N TYR A 183 -5.48 8.90 -0.87
CA TYR A 183 -5.55 7.44 -0.94
C TYR A 183 -4.18 6.81 -1.20
N ILE A 184 -3.45 7.27 -2.25
CA ILE A 184 -2.14 6.72 -2.59
C ILE A 184 -1.08 7.02 -1.52
N THR A 185 -1.17 8.15 -0.83
CA THR A 185 -0.29 8.49 0.30
C THR A 185 -0.49 7.51 1.45
N THR A 186 -1.74 7.20 1.79
CA THR A 186 -2.07 6.18 2.81
C THR A 186 -1.58 4.80 2.37
N LEU A 187 -1.90 4.38 1.16
CA LEU A 187 -1.48 3.08 0.59
C LEU A 187 0.03 2.89 0.63
N THR A 188 0.77 3.92 0.18
CA THR A 188 2.24 3.84 0.12
C THR A 188 2.91 3.95 1.50
N GLY A 189 2.28 4.64 2.44
CA GLY A 189 2.68 4.64 3.85
C GLY A 189 2.52 3.26 4.50
N GLU A 190 1.36 2.62 4.32
CA GLU A 190 1.11 1.27 4.82
C GLU A 190 2.01 0.22 4.12
N LEU A 191 2.31 0.38 2.83
CA LEU A 191 3.29 -0.46 2.12
C LEU A 191 4.67 -0.34 2.76
N TYR A 192 5.11 0.89 3.08
CA TYR A 192 6.37 1.14 3.76
C TYR A 192 6.42 0.42 5.11
N GLU A 193 5.41 0.58 5.95
CA GLU A 193 5.31 -0.09 7.25
C GLU A 193 5.33 -1.62 7.10
N SER A 194 4.62 -2.16 6.12
CA SER A 194 4.62 -3.59 5.82
C SER A 194 5.99 -4.12 5.41
N ILE A 195 6.77 -3.33 4.67
CA ILE A 195 8.12 -3.71 4.24
C ILE A 195 9.12 -3.58 5.40
N GLN A 196 9.03 -2.52 6.22
CA GLN A 196 9.94 -2.29 7.34
C GLN A 196 9.71 -3.24 8.50
N HIS A 197 8.47 -3.43 8.89
CA HIS A 197 8.13 -4.23 10.05
C HIS A 197 7.63 -5.62 9.63
N LYS A 198 8.06 -6.65 10.35
CA LYS A 198 7.41 -7.95 10.30
C LYS A 198 5.94 -7.72 10.66
N ALA A 199 5.09 -7.58 9.67
CA ALA A 199 3.67 -7.37 9.93
C ALA A 199 3.19 -8.50 10.85
N ALA A 200 2.57 -8.13 11.96
CA ALA A 200 1.84 -9.02 12.85
C ALA A 200 0.60 -9.65 12.15
N ILE A 201 0.62 -9.76 10.83
CA ILE A 201 -0.51 -10.21 9.99
C ILE A 201 -0.67 -11.73 9.99
N TYR A 202 0.26 -12.50 10.56
CA TYR A 202 0.17 -13.96 10.56
C TYR A 202 -0.29 -14.58 11.89
N ASN A 203 -1.21 -13.94 12.61
CA ASN A 203 -1.96 -14.59 13.68
C ASN A 203 -3.45 -14.80 13.33
N SER A 204 -3.82 -14.87 12.07
CA SER A 204 -5.09 -15.48 11.69
C SER A 204 -4.90 -16.99 11.65
N LYS A 205 -5.40 -17.65 12.69
CA LYS A 205 -5.55 -19.10 12.81
C LYS A 205 -6.06 -19.70 11.50
N PHE A 206 -5.26 -20.58 10.89
CA PHE A 206 -5.76 -21.63 10.05
C PHE A 206 -6.27 -22.78 10.94
#